data_949a6ef1bf00d58246d745085032f959
#
_entry.id   949a6ef1bf00d58246d745085032f959
#
_cell.length_a   1.000
_cell.length_b   1.000
_cell.length_c   1.000
_cell.angle_alpha   90.00
_cell.angle_beta   90.00
_cell.angle_gamma   90.00
#
_symmetry.space_group_name_H-M   'P 1'
#
loop_
_entity.id
_entity.type
_entity.pdbx_description
1 polymer ?
#
loop_
_entity_poly.entity_id
_entity_poly.type
_entity_poly.pdbx_seq_one_letter_code
_entity_poly.pdbx_strand_id
1 'polypeptide(L)'
;MEKIGLIVGNGKFPLYFIEEAKNSNISLYPIGLFPSVDEEIKKLDNYAEFNIGHIGEIIKYLLLRDVTKIVMLGKVEKKLIFENLILDKYGEKIMEIVPDNKDETLLFAIIGFIRLSGIKVLPQSYLMKKFIFETKCYTEKEPDFDDEKTISMGIEAARLLSRVDVGQTVVCRDRAVIAVEGIEGTDETLKRAGQYSDKDNILIKMSRPQQDMRVDVPVIGLNTVENAIKNGFKGIVAQAKKMIFLNQKECIELANKNNIFIIGKKI
;
A
#
# COMPACT_ATOMS: atom_id res chain seq x y z
N MET A 1 -13.46 3.97 24.75
CA MET A 1 -13.20 3.26 23.47
C MET A 1 -12.59 4.27 22.51
N GLU A 2 -11.49 3.93 21.86
CA GLU A 2 -10.88 4.80 20.86
C GLU A 2 -11.75 4.85 19.61
N LYS A 3 -11.96 6.07 19.07
CA LYS A 3 -12.73 6.30 17.84
C LYS A 3 -11.78 6.62 16.69
N ILE A 4 -11.93 5.92 15.57
CA ILE A 4 -11.10 6.14 14.36
C ILE A 4 -12.00 6.25 13.14
N GLY A 5 -11.86 7.33 12.38
CA GLY A 5 -12.42 7.47 11.05
C GLY A 5 -11.60 6.64 10.06
N LEU A 6 -12.26 5.86 9.24
CA LEU A 6 -11.60 5.06 8.20
C LEU A 6 -12.05 5.57 6.83
N ILE A 7 -11.21 6.38 6.18
CA ILE A 7 -11.45 6.82 4.80
C ILE A 7 -11.11 5.65 3.87
N VAL A 8 -12.11 5.21 3.10
CA VAL A 8 -12.01 3.97 2.31
C VAL A 8 -12.12 4.24 0.83
N GLY A 9 -11.10 3.80 0.10
CA GLY A 9 -11.15 3.59 -1.34
C GLY A 9 -11.30 2.11 -1.70
N ASN A 10 -10.99 1.76 -2.94
CA ASN A 10 -11.10 0.41 -3.49
C ASN A 10 -9.96 -0.51 -2.98
N GLY A 11 -10.24 -1.83 -2.92
CA GLY A 11 -9.27 -2.87 -2.60
C GLY A 11 -9.51 -3.55 -1.25
N LYS A 12 -8.83 -4.68 -1.03
CA LYS A 12 -9.03 -5.54 0.15
C LYS A 12 -8.30 -5.08 1.41
N PHE A 13 -7.33 -4.17 1.30
CA PHE A 13 -6.55 -3.74 2.46
C PHE A 13 -7.42 -3.15 3.59
N PRO A 14 -8.47 -2.34 3.32
CA PRO A 14 -9.37 -1.86 4.35
C PRO A 14 -10.02 -2.98 5.20
N LEU A 15 -10.34 -4.13 4.61
CA LEU A 15 -10.99 -5.25 5.32
C LEU A 15 -10.09 -5.81 6.43
N TYR A 16 -8.79 -5.95 6.18
CA TYR A 16 -7.82 -6.36 7.21
C TYR A 16 -7.75 -5.37 8.37
N PHE A 17 -7.77 -4.09 8.06
CA PHE A 17 -7.75 -3.05 9.09
C PHE A 17 -9.03 -3.07 9.94
N ILE A 18 -10.19 -3.31 9.32
CA ILE A 18 -11.48 -3.42 9.99
C ILE A 18 -11.49 -4.61 10.95
N GLU A 19 -10.94 -5.75 10.52
CA GLU A 19 -10.79 -6.93 11.37
C GLU A 19 -9.90 -6.64 12.60
N GLU A 20 -8.74 -6.00 12.39
CA GLU A 20 -7.85 -5.63 13.47
C GLU A 20 -8.47 -4.60 14.43
N ALA A 21 -9.26 -3.69 13.95
CA ALA A 21 -9.97 -2.72 14.78
C ALA A 21 -11.01 -3.40 15.67
N LYS A 22 -11.77 -4.37 15.15
CA LYS A 22 -12.70 -5.19 15.93
C LYS A 22 -11.98 -5.94 17.05
N ASN A 23 -10.82 -6.55 16.73
CA ASN A 23 -10.01 -7.29 17.70
C ASN A 23 -9.36 -6.38 18.78
N SER A 24 -9.23 -5.08 18.49
CA SER A 24 -8.59 -4.09 19.37
C SER A 24 -9.57 -3.22 20.15
N ASN A 25 -10.86 -3.54 20.14
CA ASN A 25 -11.93 -2.75 20.80
C ASN A 25 -11.93 -1.27 20.38
N ILE A 26 -11.75 -1.02 19.06
CA ILE A 26 -11.76 0.31 18.45
C ILE A 26 -13.10 0.52 17.75
N SER A 27 -13.72 1.68 17.98
CA SER A 27 -14.92 2.10 17.27
C SER A 27 -14.55 2.73 15.93
N LEU A 28 -14.89 2.07 14.83
CA LEU A 28 -14.66 2.60 13.48
C LEU A 28 -15.83 3.43 12.98
N TYR A 29 -15.50 4.47 12.24
CA TYR A 29 -16.39 5.31 11.47
C TYR A 29 -15.97 5.26 10.00
N PRO A 30 -16.42 4.22 9.26
CA PRO A 30 -16.03 4.04 7.87
C PRO A 30 -16.67 5.12 7.00
N ILE A 31 -15.86 5.73 6.14
CA ILE A 31 -16.26 6.78 5.19
C ILE A 31 -15.89 6.30 3.81
N GLY A 32 -16.89 5.91 3.04
CA GLY A 32 -16.73 5.55 1.65
C GLY A 32 -16.61 6.80 0.77
N LEU A 33 -15.63 6.80 -0.11
CA LEU A 33 -15.49 7.81 -1.15
C LEU A 33 -16.17 7.29 -2.43
N PHE A 34 -17.38 7.79 -2.68
CA PHE A 34 -18.16 7.41 -3.87
C PHE A 34 -17.37 7.66 -5.18
N PRO A 35 -17.48 6.77 -6.18
CA PRO A 35 -18.34 5.57 -6.28
C PRO A 35 -17.65 4.23 -5.98
N SER A 36 -16.50 4.21 -5.33
CA SER A 36 -15.57 3.08 -5.33
C SER A 36 -15.36 2.46 -3.95
N VAL A 37 -16.39 1.83 -3.38
CA VAL A 37 -16.29 1.14 -2.07
C VAL A 37 -16.84 -0.27 -2.15
N ASP A 38 -16.15 -1.21 -1.49
CA ASP A 38 -16.56 -2.60 -1.37
C ASP A 38 -17.89 -2.71 -0.62
N GLU A 39 -18.82 -3.54 -1.12
CA GLU A 39 -20.15 -3.75 -0.54
C GLU A 39 -20.13 -4.28 0.90
N GLU A 40 -19.06 -5.00 1.29
CA GLU A 40 -18.89 -5.46 2.67
C GLU A 40 -18.66 -4.31 3.64
N ILE A 41 -17.99 -3.25 3.19
CA ILE A 41 -17.71 -2.07 4.00
C ILE A 41 -18.96 -1.22 4.18
N LYS A 42 -19.82 -1.16 3.18
CA LYS A 42 -21.09 -0.42 3.26
C LYS A 42 -22.06 -0.98 4.31
N LYS A 43 -21.90 -2.25 4.68
CA LYS A 43 -22.74 -2.92 5.70
C LYS A 43 -22.27 -2.68 7.14
N LEU A 44 -21.15 -1.97 7.33
CA LEU A 44 -20.62 -1.71 8.66
C LEU A 44 -21.44 -0.67 9.41
N ASP A 45 -21.52 -0.83 10.74
CA ASP A 45 -22.07 0.18 11.63
C ASP A 45 -21.32 1.51 11.45
N ASN A 46 -22.05 2.62 11.58
CA ASN A 46 -21.53 3.98 11.39
C ASN A 46 -20.93 4.28 10.01
N TYR A 47 -21.23 3.46 8.98
CA TYR A 47 -20.81 3.77 7.61
C TYR A 47 -21.49 5.05 7.12
N ALA A 48 -20.74 5.87 6.43
CA ALA A 48 -21.24 7.04 5.71
C ALA A 48 -20.55 7.13 4.34
N GLU A 49 -21.23 7.72 3.36
CA GLU A 49 -20.71 7.88 2.01
C GLU A 49 -20.68 9.36 1.63
N PHE A 50 -19.58 9.78 1.05
CA PHE A 50 -19.38 11.15 0.59
C PHE A 50 -18.74 11.18 -0.79
N ASN A 51 -19.01 12.26 -1.54
CA ASN A 51 -18.20 12.57 -2.70
C ASN A 51 -16.77 12.91 -2.25
N ILE A 52 -15.77 12.50 -3.03
CA ILE A 52 -14.35 12.73 -2.70
C ILE A 52 -14.02 14.22 -2.52
N GLY A 53 -14.76 15.11 -3.18
CA GLY A 53 -14.58 16.57 -3.08
C GLY A 53 -15.27 17.23 -1.88
N HIS A 54 -16.07 16.49 -1.09
CA HIS A 54 -16.81 17.01 0.07
C HIS A 54 -15.96 16.98 1.35
N ILE A 55 -14.78 17.59 1.29
CA ILE A 55 -13.79 17.54 2.39
C ILE A 55 -14.33 18.15 3.68
N GLY A 56 -15.04 19.28 3.59
CA GLY A 56 -15.61 19.95 4.76
C GLY A 56 -16.76 19.15 5.39
N GLU A 57 -17.57 18.48 4.59
CA GLU A 57 -18.64 17.62 5.09
C GLU A 57 -18.08 16.40 5.81
N ILE A 58 -17.03 15.78 5.27
CA ILE A 58 -16.30 14.67 5.91
C ILE A 58 -15.73 15.10 7.26
N ILE A 59 -15.06 16.25 7.31
CA ILE A 59 -14.50 16.80 8.55
C ILE A 59 -15.60 17.06 9.57
N LYS A 60 -16.69 17.71 9.16
CA LYS A 60 -17.85 17.97 10.02
C LYS A 60 -18.47 16.68 10.56
N TYR A 61 -18.64 15.67 9.71
CA TYR A 61 -19.18 14.36 10.09
C TYR A 61 -18.33 13.71 11.19
N LEU A 62 -17.00 13.75 11.06
CA LEU A 62 -16.07 13.18 12.02
C LEU A 62 -16.09 13.93 13.36
N LEU A 63 -16.02 15.28 13.33
CA LEU A 63 -15.99 16.11 14.53
C LEU A 63 -17.28 16.00 15.35
N LEU A 64 -18.45 15.95 14.70
CA LEU A 64 -19.74 15.75 15.37
C LEU A 64 -19.85 14.41 16.10
N ARG A 65 -18.94 13.46 15.84
CA ARG A 65 -18.85 12.14 16.47
C ARG A 65 -17.66 11.99 17.41
N ASP A 66 -16.96 13.10 17.70
CA ASP A 66 -15.72 13.14 18.49
C ASP A 66 -14.60 12.26 17.90
N VAL A 67 -14.56 12.12 16.60
CA VAL A 67 -13.50 11.38 15.88
C VAL A 67 -12.38 12.35 15.55
N THR A 68 -11.24 12.20 16.24
CA THR A 68 -10.06 13.07 16.10
C THR A 68 -8.86 12.36 15.46
N LYS A 69 -9.04 11.12 15.04
CA LYS A 69 -8.01 10.32 14.36
C LYS A 69 -8.61 9.64 13.14
N ILE A 70 -7.90 9.65 12.04
CA ILE A 70 -8.31 8.92 10.83
C ILE A 70 -7.18 8.08 10.27
N VAL A 71 -7.55 7.05 9.51
CA VAL A 71 -6.67 6.29 8.62
C VAL A 71 -7.28 6.33 7.22
N MET A 72 -6.43 6.42 6.21
CA MET A 72 -6.84 6.44 4.80
C MET A 72 -6.36 5.16 4.12
N LEU A 73 -7.27 4.31 3.65
CA LEU A 73 -6.94 3.01 3.06
C LEU A 73 -7.67 2.78 1.74
N GLY A 74 -7.02 2.03 0.87
CA GLY A 74 -7.56 1.71 -0.45
C GLY A 74 -7.14 2.71 -1.52
N LYS A 75 -7.41 2.36 -2.76
CA LYS A 75 -7.09 3.19 -3.93
C LYS A 75 -8.32 3.95 -4.39
N VAL A 76 -8.13 5.19 -4.80
CA VAL A 76 -9.14 5.96 -5.51
C VAL A 76 -8.69 6.07 -6.96
N GLU A 77 -9.53 5.61 -7.89
CA GLU A 77 -9.20 5.63 -9.31
C GLU A 77 -9.27 7.07 -9.84
N LYS A 78 -8.22 7.52 -10.52
CA LYS A 78 -8.14 8.86 -11.12
C LYS A 78 -9.34 9.19 -12.00
N LYS A 79 -9.76 8.25 -12.82
CA LYS A 79 -10.90 8.43 -13.72
C LYS A 79 -12.17 8.83 -12.97
N LEU A 80 -12.43 8.20 -11.83
CA LEU A 80 -13.60 8.48 -11.00
C LEU A 80 -13.54 9.86 -10.35
N ILE A 81 -12.34 10.35 -10.03
CA ILE A 81 -12.14 11.71 -9.50
C ILE A 81 -12.57 12.73 -10.55
N PHE A 82 -12.13 12.59 -11.80
CA PHE A 82 -12.42 13.57 -12.86
C PHE A 82 -13.87 13.53 -13.36
N GLU A 83 -14.52 12.36 -13.36
CA GLU A 83 -15.89 12.21 -13.89
C GLU A 83 -16.97 12.61 -12.88
N ASN A 84 -16.71 12.51 -11.58
CA ASN A 84 -17.71 12.65 -10.53
C ASN A 84 -17.32 13.62 -9.41
N LEU A 85 -16.34 14.49 -9.63
CA LEU A 85 -15.86 15.43 -8.61
C LEU A 85 -16.87 16.56 -8.40
N ILE A 86 -17.53 16.53 -7.25
CA ILE A 86 -18.34 17.64 -6.74
C ILE A 86 -17.57 18.22 -5.57
N LEU A 87 -17.23 19.51 -5.65
CA LEU A 87 -16.48 20.19 -4.61
C LEU A 87 -17.42 20.90 -3.63
N ASP A 88 -17.15 20.78 -2.34
CA ASP A 88 -17.65 21.72 -1.35
C ASP A 88 -16.70 22.93 -1.25
N LYS A 89 -17.07 23.94 -0.43
CA LYS A 89 -16.24 25.16 -0.25
C LYS A 89 -14.80 24.89 0.18
N TYR A 90 -14.53 23.77 0.87
CA TYR A 90 -13.19 23.38 1.29
C TYR A 90 -12.45 22.68 0.16
N GLY A 91 -13.15 21.84 -0.60
CA GLY A 91 -12.63 21.24 -1.82
C GLY A 91 -12.22 22.31 -2.85
N GLU A 92 -13.07 23.34 -3.06
CA GLU A 92 -12.75 24.47 -3.94
C GLU A 92 -11.46 25.19 -3.49
N LYS A 93 -11.34 25.52 -2.19
CA LYS A 93 -10.14 26.14 -1.63
C LYS A 93 -8.88 25.28 -1.78
N ILE A 94 -9.00 23.97 -1.65
CA ILE A 94 -7.88 23.06 -1.87
C ILE A 94 -7.43 23.13 -3.32
N MET A 95 -8.36 23.08 -4.26
CA MET A 95 -8.05 23.17 -5.69
C MET A 95 -7.42 24.50 -6.10
N GLU A 96 -7.79 25.61 -5.43
CA GLU A 96 -7.18 26.92 -5.66
C GLU A 96 -5.72 27.01 -5.19
N ILE A 97 -5.34 26.25 -4.14
CA ILE A 97 -4.01 26.33 -3.51
C ILE A 97 -3.04 25.34 -4.17
N VAL A 98 -3.54 24.25 -4.74
CA VAL A 98 -2.71 23.21 -5.34
C VAL A 98 -2.08 23.72 -6.63
N PRO A 99 -0.74 23.78 -6.74
CA PRO A 99 -0.06 24.41 -7.87
C PRO A 99 -0.06 23.56 -9.13
N ASP A 100 -0.34 22.26 -9.00
CA ASP A 100 -0.34 21.29 -10.10
C ASP A 100 -1.45 20.23 -9.88
N ASN A 101 -1.77 19.48 -10.94
CA ASN A 101 -2.78 18.40 -10.89
C ASN A 101 -2.19 17.04 -10.51
N LYS A 102 -1.08 17.02 -9.76
CA LYS A 102 -0.50 15.75 -9.30
C LYS A 102 -1.27 15.22 -8.11
N ASP A 103 -1.55 13.93 -8.14
CA ASP A 103 -2.29 13.24 -7.07
C ASP A 103 -1.64 13.42 -5.70
N GLU A 104 -0.31 13.40 -5.65
CA GLU A 104 0.45 13.52 -4.42
C GLU A 104 0.28 14.93 -3.81
N THR A 105 0.36 15.98 -4.62
CA THR A 105 0.18 17.37 -4.17
C THR A 105 -1.23 17.60 -3.64
N LEU A 106 -2.24 17.11 -4.36
CA LEU A 106 -3.64 17.19 -3.94
C LEU A 106 -3.87 16.43 -2.63
N LEU A 107 -3.34 15.22 -2.52
CA LEU A 107 -3.49 14.38 -1.33
C LEU A 107 -2.83 15.03 -0.10
N PHE A 108 -1.65 15.64 -0.25
CA PHE A 108 -0.99 16.38 0.84
C PHE A 108 -1.77 17.64 1.24
N ALA A 109 -2.37 18.35 0.30
CA ALA A 109 -3.24 19.47 0.61
C ALA A 109 -4.47 19.03 1.41
N ILE A 110 -5.14 17.95 1.01
CA ILE A 110 -6.25 17.35 1.76
C ILE A 110 -5.83 16.97 3.18
N ILE A 111 -4.70 16.28 3.34
CA ILE A 111 -4.14 15.92 4.66
C ILE A 111 -3.86 17.16 5.50
N GLY A 112 -3.34 18.21 4.89
CA GLY A 112 -3.10 19.50 5.54
C GLY A 112 -4.38 20.10 6.10
N PHE A 113 -5.45 20.16 5.32
CA PHE A 113 -6.76 20.65 5.74
C PHE A 113 -7.37 19.83 6.88
N ILE A 114 -7.31 18.51 6.77
CA ILE A 114 -7.78 17.59 7.82
C ILE A 114 -7.03 17.85 9.14
N ARG A 115 -5.71 18.03 9.08
CA ARG A 115 -4.88 18.31 10.26
C ARG A 115 -5.17 19.68 10.88
N LEU A 116 -5.38 20.70 10.07
CA LEU A 116 -5.77 22.05 10.53
C LEU A 116 -7.14 22.03 11.25
N SER A 117 -8.01 21.07 10.92
CA SER A 117 -9.29 20.88 11.60
C SER A 117 -9.18 20.11 12.94
N GLY A 118 -7.95 19.81 13.42
CA GLY A 118 -7.71 19.09 14.67
C GLY A 118 -7.77 17.56 14.54
N ILE A 119 -7.89 17.02 13.33
CA ILE A 119 -7.93 15.58 13.09
C ILE A 119 -6.54 15.07 12.72
N LYS A 120 -6.05 14.06 13.43
CA LYS A 120 -4.76 13.43 13.18
C LYS A 120 -4.88 12.34 12.13
N VAL A 121 -4.11 12.42 11.05
CA VAL A 121 -3.97 11.34 10.07
C VAL A 121 -2.91 10.36 10.55
N LEU A 122 -3.32 9.13 10.81
CA LEU A 122 -2.48 8.04 11.28
C LEU A 122 -1.87 7.28 10.09
N PRO A 123 -0.72 6.61 10.28
CA PRO A 123 -0.16 5.75 9.24
C PRO A 123 -1.08 4.56 8.96
N GLN A 124 -1.08 4.09 7.71
CA GLN A 124 -1.84 2.91 7.28
C GLN A 124 -1.49 1.65 8.07
N SER A 125 -0.29 1.60 8.62
CA SER A 125 0.20 0.50 9.46
C SER A 125 -0.24 0.59 10.93
N TYR A 126 -1.07 1.57 11.33
CA TYR A 126 -1.40 1.85 12.73
C TYR A 126 -1.88 0.62 13.52
N LEU A 127 -2.82 -0.17 12.98
CA LEU A 127 -3.29 -1.43 13.58
C LEU A 127 -2.63 -2.67 12.95
N MET A 128 -1.78 -2.49 11.96
CA MET A 128 -1.26 -3.56 11.11
C MET A 128 0.11 -4.09 11.56
N LYS A 129 0.48 -3.91 12.83
CA LYS A 129 1.82 -4.27 13.34
C LYS A 129 2.19 -5.73 13.10
N LYS A 130 1.24 -6.66 13.25
CA LYS A 130 1.47 -8.10 13.03
C LYS A 130 1.70 -8.46 11.55
N PHE A 131 1.33 -7.56 10.64
CA PHE A 131 1.51 -7.74 9.19
C PHE A 131 2.79 -7.07 8.68
N ILE A 132 3.54 -6.36 9.52
CA ILE A 132 4.80 -5.74 9.09
C ILE A 132 5.84 -6.81 8.88
N PHE A 133 6.54 -6.76 7.73
CA PHE A 133 7.67 -7.65 7.48
C PHE A 133 8.73 -7.53 8.57
N GLU A 134 9.07 -8.65 9.19
CA GLU A 134 10.19 -8.78 10.11
C GLU A 134 11.47 -9.18 9.35
N THR A 135 12.65 -9.00 9.98
CA THR A 135 13.92 -9.45 9.41
C THR A 135 14.07 -10.96 9.65
N LYS A 136 13.55 -11.76 8.73
CA LYS A 136 13.61 -13.24 8.78
C LYS A 136 13.27 -13.85 7.42
N CYS A 137 13.58 -15.13 7.24
CA CYS A 137 12.98 -15.96 6.22
C CYS A 137 11.60 -16.44 6.71
N TYR A 138 10.58 -16.39 5.83
CA TYR A 138 9.22 -16.81 6.12
C TYR A 138 8.92 -18.21 5.58
N THR A 139 9.70 -18.69 4.62
CA THR A 139 9.52 -19.94 3.88
C THR A 139 10.58 -20.97 4.27
N GLU A 140 10.31 -22.25 3.93
CA GLU A 140 11.26 -23.36 4.15
C GLU A 140 12.51 -23.20 3.30
N LYS A 141 12.33 -22.72 2.04
CA LYS A 141 13.47 -22.39 1.19
C LYS A 141 14.10 -21.08 1.66
N GLU A 142 15.39 -21.06 1.75
CA GLU A 142 16.21 -19.89 2.02
C GLU A 142 17.03 -19.52 0.77
N PRO A 143 17.44 -18.24 0.63
CA PRO A 143 18.38 -17.85 -0.42
C PRO A 143 19.73 -18.50 -0.20
N ASP A 144 20.34 -19.01 -1.26
CA ASP A 144 21.71 -19.52 -1.25
C ASP A 144 22.75 -18.39 -1.34
N PHE A 145 24.05 -18.75 -1.37
CA PHE A 145 25.15 -17.79 -1.39
C PHE A 145 25.16 -16.89 -2.65
N ASP A 146 24.79 -17.44 -3.81
CA ASP A 146 24.73 -16.64 -5.04
C ASP A 146 23.45 -15.81 -5.13
N ASP A 147 22.36 -16.30 -4.54
CA ASP A 147 21.16 -15.52 -4.31
C ASP A 147 21.43 -14.28 -3.46
N GLU A 148 22.19 -14.45 -2.35
CA GLU A 148 22.53 -13.34 -1.47
C GLU A 148 23.36 -12.24 -2.17
N LYS A 149 24.25 -12.62 -3.10
CA LYS A 149 24.98 -11.65 -3.94
C LYS A 149 24.04 -10.92 -4.91
N THR A 150 23.10 -11.65 -5.52
CA THR A 150 22.10 -11.09 -6.42
C THR A 150 21.16 -10.15 -5.66
N ILE A 151 20.71 -10.55 -4.47
CA ILE A 151 19.89 -9.75 -3.57
C ILE A 151 20.61 -8.45 -3.17
N SER A 152 21.90 -8.55 -2.79
CA SER A 152 22.68 -7.38 -2.37
C SER A 152 22.81 -6.35 -3.49
N MET A 153 23.13 -6.80 -4.71
CA MET A 153 23.19 -5.94 -5.89
C MET A 153 21.81 -5.33 -6.21
N GLY A 154 20.75 -6.13 -6.16
CA GLY A 154 19.40 -5.67 -6.43
C GLY A 154 18.88 -4.67 -5.40
N ILE A 155 19.25 -4.80 -4.11
CA ILE A 155 18.96 -3.81 -3.07
C ILE A 155 19.63 -2.48 -3.41
N GLU A 156 20.90 -2.50 -3.83
CA GLU A 156 21.60 -1.29 -4.22
C GLU A 156 20.92 -0.61 -5.42
N ALA A 157 20.56 -1.36 -6.45
CA ALA A 157 19.83 -0.86 -7.62
C ALA A 157 18.47 -0.27 -7.20
N ALA A 158 17.69 -0.98 -6.38
CA ALA A 158 16.40 -0.51 -5.89
C ALA A 158 16.53 0.78 -5.06
N ARG A 159 17.59 0.89 -4.24
CA ARG A 159 17.88 2.09 -3.45
C ARG A 159 18.18 3.31 -4.32
N LEU A 160 18.96 3.15 -5.37
CA LEU A 160 19.27 4.24 -6.33
C LEU A 160 18.01 4.69 -7.07
N LEU A 161 17.23 3.77 -7.59
CA LEU A 161 16.00 4.05 -8.35
C LEU A 161 14.90 4.69 -7.48
N SER A 162 14.76 4.24 -6.26
CA SER A 162 13.79 4.81 -5.31
C SER A 162 14.11 6.26 -4.91
N ARG A 163 15.38 6.68 -4.95
CA ARG A 163 15.78 8.07 -4.68
C ARG A 163 15.35 9.04 -5.77
N VAL A 164 15.26 8.58 -7.00
CA VAL A 164 14.82 9.38 -8.15
C VAL A 164 13.36 9.13 -8.54
N ASP A 165 12.62 8.46 -7.66
CA ASP A 165 11.19 8.18 -7.75
C ASP A 165 10.76 7.44 -9.03
N VAL A 166 11.62 6.56 -9.56
CA VAL A 166 11.30 5.75 -10.74
C VAL A 166 10.35 4.61 -10.38
N GLY A 167 10.59 3.94 -9.25
CA GLY A 167 9.79 2.83 -8.76
C GLY A 167 10.36 2.24 -7.48
N GLN A 168 9.70 1.22 -6.94
CA GLN A 168 10.09 0.60 -5.68
C GLN A 168 10.36 -0.90 -5.80
N THR A 169 10.32 -1.43 -7.04
CA THR A 169 10.51 -2.85 -7.35
C THR A 169 11.60 -3.03 -8.38
N VAL A 170 12.52 -3.93 -8.10
CA VAL A 170 13.57 -4.36 -9.02
C VAL A 170 13.53 -5.88 -9.12
N VAL A 171 13.66 -6.40 -10.33
CA VAL A 171 13.81 -7.84 -10.59
C VAL A 171 15.24 -8.12 -11.01
N CYS A 172 15.86 -9.08 -10.33
CA CYS A 172 17.26 -9.47 -10.59
C CYS A 172 17.38 -10.97 -10.80
N ARG A 173 18.42 -11.35 -11.53
CA ARG A 173 18.88 -12.73 -11.69
C ARG A 173 20.40 -12.73 -11.94
N ASP A 174 21.10 -13.67 -11.36
CA ASP A 174 22.53 -13.91 -11.62
C ASP A 174 23.38 -12.61 -11.56
N ARG A 175 23.09 -11.75 -10.58
CA ARG A 175 23.75 -10.44 -10.38
C ARG A 175 23.53 -9.46 -11.51
N ALA A 176 22.42 -9.60 -12.25
CA ALA A 176 21.98 -8.64 -13.25
C ALA A 176 20.57 -8.12 -12.96
N VAL A 177 20.30 -6.86 -13.28
CA VAL A 177 18.94 -6.30 -13.26
C VAL A 177 18.21 -6.73 -14.52
N ILE A 178 17.09 -7.41 -14.37
CA ILE A 178 16.25 -7.90 -15.48
C ILE A 178 15.14 -6.91 -15.81
N ALA A 179 14.52 -6.34 -14.77
CA ALA A 179 13.46 -5.35 -14.93
C ALA A 179 13.42 -4.38 -13.74
N VAL A 180 12.93 -3.19 -14.02
CA VAL A 180 12.72 -2.12 -13.03
C VAL A 180 11.28 -1.67 -13.15
N GLU A 181 10.59 -1.50 -12.02
CA GLU A 181 9.24 -0.93 -11.98
C GLU A 181 9.26 0.53 -12.39
N GLY A 182 8.39 0.89 -13.32
CA GLY A 182 8.09 2.25 -13.69
C GLY A 182 6.60 2.55 -13.42
N ILE A 183 5.98 3.30 -14.30
CA ILE A 183 4.57 3.69 -14.19
C ILE A 183 3.60 2.51 -14.33
N GLU A 184 4.04 1.40 -14.91
CA GLU A 184 3.26 0.18 -15.12
C GLU A 184 2.90 -0.57 -13.81
N GLY A 185 3.65 -0.33 -12.73
CA GLY A 185 3.47 -0.98 -11.43
C GLY A 185 4.07 -2.37 -11.33
N THR A 186 4.04 -2.93 -10.11
CA THR A 186 4.72 -4.19 -9.76
C THR A 186 4.27 -5.36 -10.62
N ASP A 187 2.96 -5.57 -10.82
CA ASP A 187 2.43 -6.77 -11.50
C ASP A 187 2.90 -6.86 -12.97
N GLU A 188 2.86 -5.78 -13.72
CA GLU A 188 3.35 -5.74 -15.09
C GLU A 188 4.88 -5.83 -15.15
N THR A 189 5.58 -5.31 -14.15
CA THR A 189 7.04 -5.48 -14.03
C THR A 189 7.43 -6.94 -13.86
N LEU A 190 6.73 -7.71 -13.01
CA LEU A 190 6.98 -9.14 -12.85
C LEU A 190 6.73 -9.91 -14.15
N LYS A 191 5.62 -9.61 -14.80
CA LYS A 191 5.25 -10.24 -16.08
C LYS A 191 6.29 -9.94 -17.18
N ARG A 192 6.73 -8.69 -17.30
CA ARG A 192 7.78 -8.28 -18.22
C ARG A 192 9.12 -8.96 -17.93
N ALA A 193 9.48 -9.08 -16.64
CA ALA A 193 10.68 -9.80 -16.23
C ALA A 193 10.63 -11.27 -16.66
N GLY A 194 9.48 -11.96 -16.51
CA GLY A 194 9.27 -13.34 -16.93
C GLY A 194 9.40 -13.56 -18.45
N GLN A 195 9.19 -12.51 -19.27
CA GLN A 195 9.40 -12.59 -20.73
C GLN A 195 10.90 -12.58 -21.12
N TYR A 196 11.73 -11.89 -20.31
CA TYR A 196 13.17 -11.82 -20.55
C TYR A 196 13.96 -12.92 -19.84
N SER A 197 13.40 -13.46 -18.77
CA SER A 197 14.01 -14.48 -17.93
C SER A 197 12.93 -15.39 -17.34
N ASP A 198 12.80 -16.59 -17.89
CA ASP A 198 11.72 -17.53 -17.63
C ASP A 198 11.79 -18.24 -16.27
N LYS A 199 12.91 -18.14 -15.56
CA LYS A 199 13.13 -18.79 -14.27
C LYS A 199 14.18 -18.06 -13.41
N ASP A 200 14.19 -18.44 -12.14
CA ASP A 200 15.19 -18.04 -11.13
C ASP A 200 15.27 -16.51 -10.87
N ASN A 201 14.22 -15.78 -11.23
CA ASN A 201 14.12 -14.37 -10.94
C ASN A 201 13.96 -14.12 -9.44
N ILE A 202 14.53 -13.01 -8.93
CA ILE A 202 14.35 -12.55 -7.56
C ILE A 202 13.69 -11.16 -7.61
N LEU A 203 12.54 -11.06 -6.97
CA LEU A 203 11.84 -9.80 -6.74
C LEU A 203 12.45 -9.10 -5.54
N ILE A 204 12.87 -7.86 -5.67
CA ILE A 204 13.30 -6.99 -4.58
C ILE A 204 12.36 -5.80 -4.52
N LYS A 205 11.63 -5.66 -3.42
CA LYS A 205 10.69 -4.56 -3.21
C LYS A 205 11.02 -3.80 -1.93
N MET A 206 11.07 -2.48 -2.03
CA MET A 206 11.39 -1.62 -0.89
C MET A 206 10.49 -0.37 -0.86
N SER A 207 10.43 0.28 0.29
CA SER A 207 9.78 1.57 0.44
C SER A 207 10.69 2.67 -0.11
N ARG A 208 10.12 3.67 -0.75
CA ARG A 208 10.85 4.88 -1.16
C ARG A 208 11.28 5.68 0.08
N PRO A 209 12.44 6.38 0.07
CA PRO A 209 12.91 7.14 1.21
C PRO A 209 11.91 8.20 1.70
N GLN A 210 11.21 8.86 0.76
CA GLN A 210 10.22 9.90 1.00
C GLN A 210 8.78 9.36 1.13
N GLN A 211 8.59 8.05 1.19
CA GLN A 211 7.25 7.44 1.22
C GLN A 211 6.44 7.88 2.43
N ASP A 212 5.28 8.45 2.20
CA ASP A 212 4.36 8.81 3.27
C ASP A 212 3.52 7.60 3.69
N MET A 213 3.88 7.01 4.81
CA MET A 213 3.21 5.83 5.37
C MET A 213 1.75 6.06 5.79
N ARG A 214 1.26 7.31 5.71
CA ARG A 214 -0.14 7.62 5.97
C ARG A 214 -1.04 7.28 4.79
N VAL A 215 -0.47 7.25 3.57
CA VAL A 215 -1.25 7.14 2.32
C VAL A 215 -0.75 6.10 1.34
N ASP A 216 0.52 5.69 1.45
CA ASP A 216 1.12 4.76 0.50
C ASP A 216 2.11 3.82 1.20
N VAL A 217 1.60 2.85 1.97
CA VAL A 217 2.44 1.79 2.52
C VAL A 217 2.63 0.69 1.49
N PRO A 218 3.88 0.27 1.18
CA PRO A 218 4.08 -0.81 0.24
C PRO A 218 3.60 -2.15 0.82
N VAL A 219 2.92 -2.92 -0.03
CA VAL A 219 2.30 -4.20 0.35
C VAL A 219 2.83 -5.32 -0.54
N ILE A 220 3.04 -6.50 0.06
CA ILE A 220 3.11 -7.80 -0.60
C ILE A 220 1.94 -8.63 -0.09
N GLY A 221 1.23 -9.29 -0.98
CA GLY A 221 0.11 -10.17 -0.70
C GLY A 221 0.03 -11.30 -1.70
N LEU A 222 -1.06 -12.06 -1.64
CA LEU A 222 -1.27 -13.27 -2.42
C LEU A 222 -1.08 -13.04 -3.94
N ASN A 223 -1.66 -11.96 -4.48
CA ASN A 223 -1.50 -11.61 -5.90
C ASN A 223 -0.04 -11.45 -6.32
N THR A 224 0.80 -10.82 -5.48
CA THR A 224 2.24 -10.66 -5.78
C THR A 224 2.95 -12.02 -5.80
N VAL A 225 2.62 -12.92 -4.86
CA VAL A 225 3.21 -14.27 -4.79
C VAL A 225 2.76 -15.11 -5.99
N GLU A 226 1.47 -15.09 -6.34
CA GLU A 226 0.93 -15.79 -7.51
C GLU A 226 1.57 -15.31 -8.82
N ASN A 227 1.71 -14.00 -8.99
CA ASN A 227 2.37 -13.40 -10.15
C ASN A 227 3.87 -13.76 -10.20
N ALA A 228 4.55 -13.80 -9.07
CA ALA A 228 5.95 -14.24 -9.00
C ALA A 228 6.08 -15.71 -9.43
N ILE A 229 5.23 -16.60 -8.92
CA ILE A 229 5.21 -18.03 -9.31
C ILE A 229 4.99 -18.18 -10.82
N LYS A 230 3.95 -17.52 -11.34
CA LYS A 230 3.57 -17.60 -12.76
C LYS A 230 4.67 -17.13 -13.69
N ASN A 231 5.52 -16.22 -13.26
CA ASN A 231 6.58 -15.60 -14.07
C ASN A 231 7.99 -16.09 -13.71
N GLY A 232 8.12 -17.27 -13.09
CA GLY A 232 9.40 -17.96 -12.91
C GLY A 232 10.31 -17.37 -11.82
N PHE A 233 9.74 -16.81 -10.77
CA PHE A 233 10.52 -16.28 -9.66
C PHE A 233 10.90 -17.40 -8.67
N LYS A 234 12.13 -17.37 -8.18
CA LYS A 234 12.63 -18.23 -7.09
C LYS A 234 12.62 -17.57 -5.72
N GLY A 235 12.40 -16.24 -5.67
CA GLY A 235 12.44 -15.52 -4.40
C GLY A 235 11.81 -14.14 -4.43
N ILE A 236 11.36 -13.73 -3.24
CA ILE A 236 10.78 -12.42 -2.95
C ILE A 236 11.51 -11.84 -1.75
N VAL A 237 12.07 -10.64 -1.91
CA VAL A 237 12.75 -9.87 -0.87
C VAL A 237 11.97 -8.60 -0.59
N ALA A 238 11.54 -8.42 0.66
CA ALA A 238 10.83 -7.23 1.11
C ALA A 238 11.65 -6.45 2.14
N GLN A 239 11.56 -5.13 2.12
CA GLN A 239 12.17 -4.30 3.15
C GLN A 239 11.46 -4.52 4.48
N ALA A 240 12.18 -5.08 5.46
CA ALA A 240 11.66 -5.27 6.81
C ALA A 240 11.34 -3.93 7.50
N LYS A 241 10.33 -3.93 8.38
CA LYS A 241 9.83 -2.80 9.17
C LYS A 241 9.22 -1.64 8.35
N LYS A 242 9.17 -1.76 7.03
CA LYS A 242 8.65 -0.72 6.12
C LYS A 242 7.52 -1.18 5.22
N MET A 243 7.28 -2.47 5.13
CA MET A 243 6.30 -3.07 4.21
C MET A 243 5.31 -3.95 4.96
N ILE A 244 4.12 -4.06 4.41
CA ILE A 244 3.05 -4.92 4.93
C ILE A 244 3.02 -6.23 4.14
N PHE A 245 2.87 -7.34 4.87
CA PHE A 245 2.68 -8.68 4.34
C PHE A 245 1.26 -9.16 4.64
N LEU A 246 0.37 -9.05 3.66
CA LEU A 246 -1.00 -9.54 3.77
C LEU A 246 -1.08 -11.03 3.43
N ASN A 247 -2.11 -11.71 3.95
CA ASN A 247 -2.31 -13.15 3.73
C ASN A 247 -1.06 -13.99 4.01
N GLN A 248 -0.33 -13.66 5.08
CA GLN A 248 0.97 -14.30 5.35
C GLN A 248 0.91 -15.83 5.26
N LYS A 249 -0.09 -16.45 5.89
CA LYS A 249 -0.22 -17.92 5.93
C LYS A 249 -0.36 -18.51 4.54
N GLU A 250 -1.32 -18.01 3.78
CA GLU A 250 -1.60 -18.48 2.42
C GLU A 250 -0.41 -18.22 1.48
N CYS A 251 0.23 -17.05 1.61
CA CYS A 251 1.42 -16.70 0.83
C CYS A 251 2.59 -17.64 1.11
N ILE A 252 2.84 -17.96 2.40
CA ILE A 252 3.92 -18.86 2.81
C ILE A 252 3.65 -20.30 2.33
N GLU A 253 2.42 -20.80 2.52
CA GLU A 253 2.02 -22.14 2.04
C GLU A 253 2.17 -22.27 0.51
N LEU A 254 1.72 -21.24 -0.21
CA LEU A 254 1.81 -21.19 -1.68
C LEU A 254 3.27 -21.12 -2.15
N ALA A 255 4.10 -20.30 -1.49
CA ALA A 255 5.52 -20.15 -1.79
C ALA A 255 6.31 -21.46 -1.51
N ASN A 256 6.06 -22.10 -0.37
CA ASN A 256 6.67 -23.39 -0.04
C ASN A 256 6.32 -24.48 -1.07
N LYS A 257 5.05 -24.58 -1.46
CA LYS A 257 4.58 -25.51 -2.48
C LYS A 257 5.30 -25.33 -3.83
N ASN A 258 5.71 -24.11 -4.14
CA ASN A 258 6.37 -23.75 -5.40
C ASN A 258 7.88 -23.53 -5.25
N ASN A 259 8.46 -23.91 -4.11
CA ASN A 259 9.88 -23.76 -3.82
C ASN A 259 10.44 -22.34 -4.03
N ILE A 260 9.68 -21.34 -3.54
CA ILE A 260 10.05 -19.91 -3.58
C ILE A 260 10.39 -19.44 -2.18
N PHE A 261 11.47 -18.69 -2.01
CA PHE A 261 11.75 -18.05 -0.74
C PHE A 261 11.06 -16.68 -0.61
N ILE A 262 10.59 -16.36 0.60
CA ILE A 262 10.09 -15.03 0.96
C ILE A 262 10.88 -14.57 2.18
N ILE A 263 11.61 -13.47 2.04
CA ILE A 263 12.43 -12.93 3.13
C ILE A 263 12.13 -11.45 3.38
N GLY A 264 12.12 -11.09 4.66
CA GLY A 264 12.22 -9.70 5.07
C GLY A 264 13.67 -9.35 5.39
N LYS A 265 14.20 -8.30 4.76
CA LYS A 265 15.60 -7.91 4.92
C LYS A 265 15.72 -6.46 5.37
N LYS A 266 16.65 -6.18 6.28
CA LYS A 266 16.96 -4.80 6.67
C LYS A 266 17.73 -4.15 5.53
N ILE A 267 17.17 -3.09 4.95
CA ILE A 267 17.69 -2.34 3.80
C ILE A 267 18.01 -0.92 4.23
#